data_cf14cf40fd991a6800b97895f476d5e9
#
_entry.id   cf14cf40fd991a6800b97895f476d5e9
#
_cell.length_a   1.000
_cell.length_b   1.000
_cell.length_c   1.000
_cell.angle_alpha   90.00
_cell.angle_beta   90.00
_cell.angle_gamma   90.00
#
_symmetry.space_group_name_H-M   'P 1'
#
loop_
_entity.id
_entity.type
_entity.pdbx_description
1 polymer ?
#
loop_
_entity_poly.entity_id
_entity_poly.type
_entity_poly.pdbx_seq_one_letter_code
_entity_poly.pdbx_strand_id
1 'polypeptide(L)'
;MTENSRKVLETLKAHYAEGKQWETAELAAEAGVSSPTVTGAVTGMCKKGFAERIPAMKEIKIVKDGVEEVKEKEIKYIKLTEAGYNFDPDAAVESK
;
A
#
# COMPACT_ATOMS: atom_id res chain seq x y z
N MET A 1 14.81 6.59 -6.33
CA MET A 1 13.35 6.30 -6.24
C MET A 1 12.60 7.09 -7.30
N THR A 2 11.68 6.45 -7.98
CA THR A 2 10.87 7.13 -8.99
C THR A 2 9.88 8.10 -8.34
N GLU A 3 9.38 9.04 -9.13
CA GLU A 3 8.41 10.00 -8.65
C GLU A 3 7.14 9.31 -8.11
N ASN A 4 6.66 8.28 -8.82
CA ASN A 4 5.48 7.55 -8.38
C ASN A 4 5.72 6.80 -7.08
N SER A 5 6.87 6.15 -6.94
CA SER A 5 7.23 5.47 -5.70
C SER A 5 7.33 6.45 -4.54
N ARG A 6 7.85 7.63 -4.81
CA ARG A 6 7.97 8.68 -3.83
C ARG A 6 6.60 9.16 -3.35
N LYS A 7 5.65 9.33 -4.27
CA LYS A 7 4.27 9.72 -3.91
C LYS A 7 3.63 8.68 -2.99
N VAL A 8 3.83 7.40 -3.29
CA VAL A 8 3.31 6.31 -2.46
C VAL A 8 3.96 6.36 -1.08
N LEU A 9 5.26 6.52 -1.02
CA LEU A 9 5.99 6.58 0.25
C LEU A 9 5.53 7.78 1.09
N GLU A 10 5.42 8.95 0.48
CA GLU A 10 4.98 10.15 1.19
C GLU A 10 3.56 9.99 1.75
N THR A 11 2.67 9.36 0.99
CA THR A 11 1.32 9.08 1.46
C THR A 11 1.34 8.15 2.67
N LEU A 12 2.15 7.10 2.62
CA LEU A 12 2.31 6.18 3.74
C LEU A 12 2.86 6.88 4.97
N LYS A 13 3.86 7.74 4.79
CA LYS A 13 4.47 8.49 5.90
C LYS A 13 3.48 9.45 6.54
N ALA A 14 2.65 10.10 5.74
CA ALA A 14 1.67 11.08 6.23
C ALA A 14 0.69 10.46 7.22
N HIS A 15 0.42 9.17 7.11
CA HIS A 15 -0.53 8.46 7.97
C HIS A 15 0.13 7.41 8.87
N TYR A 16 1.45 7.42 8.94
CA TYR A 16 2.18 6.42 9.72
C TYR A 16 1.79 6.43 11.21
N ALA A 17 1.67 7.60 11.78
CA ALA A 17 1.34 7.75 13.20
C ALA A 17 -0.05 7.20 13.55
N GLU A 18 -0.92 7.10 12.57
CA GLU A 18 -2.27 6.56 12.76
C GLU A 18 -2.29 5.03 12.77
N GLY A 19 -1.17 4.40 12.40
CA GLY A 19 -1.10 2.95 12.29
C GLY A 19 -1.95 2.41 11.17
N LYS A 20 -2.22 3.23 10.16
CA LYS A 20 -3.14 2.87 9.08
C LYS A 20 -2.60 1.75 8.21
N GLN A 21 -3.48 0.80 7.91
CA GLN A 21 -3.21 -0.27 6.96
C GLN A 21 -4.03 0.02 5.71
N TRP A 22 -3.39 -0.05 4.55
CA TRP A 22 -3.98 0.39 3.29
C TRP A 22 -4.32 -0.78 2.36
N GLU A 23 -5.44 -0.66 1.67
CA GLU A 23 -5.70 -1.52 0.51
C GLU A 23 -5.01 -0.87 -0.69
N THR A 24 -4.60 -1.68 -1.67
CA THR A 24 -3.90 -1.16 -2.86
C THR A 24 -4.68 -0.06 -3.56
N ALA A 25 -5.98 -0.28 -3.79
CA ALA A 25 -6.81 0.72 -4.46
C ALA A 25 -6.95 2.01 -3.65
N GLU A 26 -7.08 1.89 -2.34
CA GLU A 26 -7.19 3.04 -1.45
C GLU A 26 -5.90 3.87 -1.49
N LEU A 27 -4.76 3.20 -1.39
CA LEU A 27 -3.47 3.88 -1.43
C LEU A 27 -3.24 4.53 -2.79
N ALA A 28 -3.64 3.86 -3.87
CA ALA A 28 -3.53 4.42 -5.22
C ALA A 28 -4.32 5.72 -5.35
N ALA A 29 -5.55 5.73 -4.86
CA ALA A 29 -6.40 6.91 -4.91
C ALA A 29 -5.80 8.06 -4.11
N GLU A 30 -5.32 7.78 -2.92
CA GLU A 30 -4.74 8.81 -2.04
C GLU A 30 -3.43 9.36 -2.60
N ALA A 31 -2.59 8.50 -3.14
CA ALA A 31 -1.30 8.92 -3.72
C ALA A 31 -1.45 9.54 -5.11
N GLY A 32 -2.61 9.38 -5.74
CA GLY A 32 -2.85 9.91 -7.08
C GLY A 32 -2.14 9.14 -8.18
N VAL A 33 -1.97 7.83 -8.00
CA VAL A 33 -1.33 6.96 -8.98
C VAL A 33 -2.21 5.74 -9.25
N SER A 34 -1.84 4.94 -10.24
CA SER A 34 -2.62 3.75 -10.58
C SER A 34 -2.32 2.59 -9.61
N SER A 35 -3.26 1.65 -9.50
CA SER A 35 -3.06 0.47 -8.67
C SER A 35 -1.84 -0.36 -9.05
N PRO A 36 -1.58 -0.64 -10.34
CA PRO A 36 -0.34 -1.33 -10.72
C PRO A 36 0.92 -0.58 -10.29
N THR A 37 0.89 0.74 -10.32
CA THR A 37 2.02 1.57 -9.87
C THR A 37 2.26 1.37 -8.37
N VAL A 38 1.19 1.36 -7.57
CA VAL A 38 1.29 1.11 -6.14
C VAL A 38 1.87 -0.27 -5.89
N THR A 39 1.37 -1.28 -6.60
CA THR A 39 1.85 -2.66 -6.43
C THR A 39 3.37 -2.75 -6.67
N GLY A 40 3.84 -2.15 -7.75
CA GLY A 40 5.26 -2.14 -8.06
C GLY A 40 6.10 -1.41 -7.02
N ALA A 41 5.63 -0.23 -6.60
CA ALA A 41 6.32 0.57 -5.60
C ALA A 41 6.41 -0.16 -4.26
N VAL A 42 5.29 -0.73 -3.82
CA VAL A 42 5.23 -1.46 -2.54
C VAL A 42 6.10 -2.71 -2.59
N THR A 43 6.09 -3.42 -3.72
CA THR A 43 6.96 -4.60 -3.86
C THR A 43 8.43 -4.21 -3.66
N GLY A 44 8.85 -3.10 -4.25
CA GLY A 44 10.21 -2.60 -4.05
C GLY A 44 10.49 -2.23 -2.60
N MET A 45 9.55 -1.55 -1.96
CA MET A 45 9.68 -1.18 -0.55
C MET A 45 9.74 -2.41 0.36
N CYS A 46 8.93 -3.43 0.10
CA CYS A 46 8.93 -4.66 0.88
C CYS A 46 10.28 -5.38 0.80
N LYS A 47 10.89 -5.37 -0.37
CA LYS A 47 12.21 -5.98 -0.54
C LYS A 47 13.28 -5.27 0.28
N LYS A 48 13.12 -3.97 0.50
CA LYS A 48 14.06 -3.18 1.28
C LYS A 48 13.70 -3.12 2.77
N GLY A 49 12.57 -3.71 3.14
CA GLY A 49 12.11 -3.69 4.53
C GLY A 49 11.41 -2.40 4.94
N PHE A 50 11.03 -1.56 3.97
CA PHE A 50 10.38 -0.27 4.25
C PHE A 50 8.87 -0.39 4.40
N ALA A 51 8.29 -1.47 3.90
CA ALA A 51 6.86 -1.72 4.01
C ALA A 51 6.62 -3.21 4.19
N GLU A 52 5.45 -3.54 4.67
CA GLU A 52 5.07 -4.95 4.81
C GLU A 52 3.64 -5.15 4.35
N ARG A 53 3.34 -6.36 3.95
CA ARG A 53 1.99 -6.74 3.54
C ARG A 53 1.40 -7.64 4.61
N ILE A 54 0.23 -7.26 5.08
CA ILE A 54 -0.47 -7.97 6.15
C ILE A 54 -1.64 -8.72 5.55
N PRO A 55 -1.61 -10.06 5.53
CA PRO A 55 -2.73 -10.82 4.96
C PRO A 55 -3.97 -10.70 5.84
N ALA A 56 -5.12 -10.57 5.18
CA ALA A 56 -6.40 -10.45 5.88
C ALA A 56 -7.49 -11.05 5.01
N MET A 57 -8.61 -11.36 5.62
CA MET A 57 -9.79 -11.86 4.91
C MET A 57 -10.85 -10.77 4.96
N LYS A 58 -11.46 -10.50 3.82
CA LYS A 58 -12.51 -9.49 3.70
C LYS A 58 -13.77 -10.16 3.19
N GLU A 59 -14.87 -9.90 3.86
CA GLU A 59 -16.17 -10.38 3.42
C GLU A 59 -16.74 -9.44 2.37
N ILE A 60 -17.18 -10.01 1.26
CA ILE A 60 -17.77 -9.27 0.16
C ILE A 60 -19.19 -9.79 -0.02
N LYS A 61 -20.17 -8.89 0.02
CA LYS A 61 -21.55 -9.24 -0.26
C LYS A 61 -21.79 -9.05 -1.75
N ILE A 62 -22.27 -10.10 -2.38
CA ILE A 62 -22.61 -10.07 -3.79
C ILE A 62 -24.09 -10.37 -3.91
N VAL A 63 -24.83 -9.46 -4.56
CA VAL A 63 -26.25 -9.69 -4.83
C VAL A 63 -26.36 -10.06 -6.30
N LYS A 64 -26.82 -11.27 -6.56
CA LYS A 64 -26.99 -11.77 -7.90
C LYS A 64 -28.36 -12.45 -8.00
N ASP A 65 -29.17 -12.00 -8.96
CA ASP A 65 -30.52 -12.54 -9.18
C ASP A 65 -31.39 -12.53 -7.91
N GLY A 66 -31.23 -11.50 -7.10
CA GLY A 66 -31.98 -11.35 -5.85
C GLY A 66 -31.46 -12.23 -4.73
N VAL A 67 -30.40 -12.97 -4.95
CA VAL A 67 -29.78 -13.81 -3.92
C VAL A 67 -28.55 -13.13 -3.38
N GLU A 68 -28.50 -12.97 -2.08
CA GLU A 68 -27.38 -12.36 -1.39
C GLU A 68 -26.37 -13.45 -1.01
N GLU A 69 -25.15 -13.32 -1.52
CA GLU A 69 -24.07 -14.24 -1.20
C GLU A 69 -22.94 -13.50 -0.49
N VAL A 70 -22.40 -14.13 0.53
CA VAL A 70 -21.24 -13.60 1.23
C VAL A 70 -20.04 -14.45 0.83
N LYS A 71 -19.04 -13.82 0.26
CA LYS A 71 -17.80 -14.50 -0.10
C LYS A 71 -16.64 -13.89 0.65
N GLU A 72 -15.69 -14.73 1.03
CA GLU A 72 -14.49 -14.26 1.66
C GLU A 72 -13.40 -14.13 0.60
N LYS A 73 -12.71 -13.01 0.61
CA LYS A 73 -11.61 -12.75 -0.31
C LYS A 73 -10.36 -12.44 0.48
N GLU A 74 -9.27 -13.12 0.11
CA GLU A 74 -7.98 -12.80 0.71
C GLU A 74 -7.45 -11.50 0.13
N ILE A 75 -7.10 -10.58 1.01
CA ILE A 75 -6.50 -9.31 0.63
C ILE A 75 -5.25 -9.11 1.46
N LYS A 76 -4.39 -8.20 1.00
CA LYS A 76 -3.18 -7.85 1.74
C LYS A 76 -3.17 -6.35 1.95
N TYR A 77 -3.13 -5.95 3.21
CA TYR A 77 -2.99 -4.54 3.56
C TYR A 77 -1.51 -4.15 3.48
N ILE A 78 -1.29 -2.90 3.17
CA ILE A 78 0.06 -2.33 3.08
C ILE A 78 0.28 -1.49 4.32
N LYS A 79 1.37 -1.73 5.02
CA LYS A 79 1.73 -0.97 6.20
C LYS A 79 3.18 -0.54 6.09
N LEU A 80 3.44 0.74 6.38
CA LEU A 80 4.79 1.26 6.41
C LEU A 80 5.50 0.78 7.68
N THR A 81 6.75 0.35 7.54
CA THR A 81 7.56 -0.04 8.70
C THR A 81 8.28 1.19 9.27
N GLU A 82 8.86 1.03 10.46
CA GLU A 82 9.65 2.09 11.04
C GLU A 82 10.82 2.46 10.13
N ALA A 83 11.47 1.45 9.54
CA ALA A 83 12.56 1.70 8.58
C ALA A 83 12.09 2.52 7.39
N GLY A 84 10.88 2.23 6.89
CA GLY A 84 10.30 3.00 5.79
C GLY A 84 9.95 4.42 6.20
N TYR A 85 9.45 4.59 7.41
CA TYR A 85 9.13 5.91 7.92
C TYR A 85 10.39 6.77 8.07
N ASN A 86 11.48 6.17 8.51
CA ASN A 86 12.74 6.89 8.70
C ASN A 86 13.53 7.07 7.41
N PHE A 87 13.14 6.39 6.34
CA PHE A 87 13.80 6.52 5.05
C PHE A 87 13.48 7.87 4.42
N ASP A 88 14.52 8.58 4.02
CA ASP A 88 14.38 9.86 3.33
C ASP A 88 14.80 9.70 1.88
N PRO A 89 13.84 9.70 0.95
CA PRO A 89 14.17 9.54 -0.47
C PRO A 89 14.99 10.71 -1.05
N ASP A 90 14.94 11.87 -0.41
CA ASP A 90 15.72 13.01 -0.86
C ASP A 90 17.16 12.94 -0.37
N ALA A 91 17.36 12.41 0.84
CA ALA A 91 18.69 12.25 1.41
C ALA A 91 19.40 11.03 0.85
N ALA A 92 18.64 10.00 0.47
CA ALA A 92 19.20 8.78 -0.09
C ALA A 92 19.52 9.02 -1.58
N VAL A 93 20.59 9.69 -1.83
CA VAL A 93 21.04 9.91 -3.21
C VAL A 93 21.51 8.60 -3.78
N GLU A 94 20.78 8.10 -4.76
CA GLU A 94 21.13 6.89 -5.46
C GLU A 94 22.17 7.22 -6.49
N SER A 95 23.33 6.89 -6.17
CA SER A 95 24.36 6.99 -7.17
C SER A 95 24.22 5.83 -8.12
N LYS A 96 23.73 5.61 -8.23
CA LYS A 96 23.65 4.62 -8.82
C LYS A 96 23.72 4.08 -9.32
#